data_b2e21dab769ebb78d69ffdb006ea70d1
#
_entry.id   b2e21dab769ebb78d69ffdb006ea70d1
#
_cell.length_a   1.000
_cell.length_b   1.000
_cell.length_c   1.000
_cell.angle_alpha   90.00
_cell.angle_beta   90.00
_cell.angle_gamma   90.00
#
_symmetry.space_group_name_H-M   'P 1'
#
loop_
_entity.id
_entity.type
_entity.pdbx_description
1 polymer ?
#
loop_
_entity_poly.entity_id
_entity_poly.type
_entity_poly.pdbx_seq_one_letter_code
_entity_poly.pdbx_strand_id
1 'polypeptide(L)'
;AALGVDLKGLDHDAREALALNAARLLKQSVGGLQQSLRTRSELKNELRLAQTIVQGNNKNPLKFAVDAGEALGILLQPNKPGQLPAEQAISRSFRDLQAHQVALLTASRAAVRGTLEHFSPEQLTLRFERDNKPLMATSGSRWRAYGRYHQALRQDDDWSERLLARDFAQAYEEQIRLISTLHTDHQG
;
A
#
# COMPACT_ATOMS: atom_id res chain seq x y z
N ALA A 1 14.98 21.51 24.87
CA ALA A 1 14.35 20.36 25.52
C ALA A 1 13.46 19.53 24.57
N ALA A 2 12.56 20.14 23.77
CA ALA A 2 11.62 19.38 22.91
C ALA A 2 12.31 18.57 21.79
N LEU A 3 13.44 19.03 21.26
CA LEU A 3 14.21 18.35 20.23
C LEU A 3 15.26 17.35 20.77
N GLY A 4 15.42 17.24 22.10
CA GLY A 4 16.48 16.42 22.70
C GLY A 4 17.90 16.94 22.42
N VAL A 5 18.04 18.11 21.84
CA VAL A 5 19.35 18.72 21.49
C VAL A 5 19.77 19.63 22.63
N ASP A 6 21.06 19.55 23.07
CA ASP A 6 21.63 20.47 24.05
C ASP A 6 21.85 21.84 23.39
N LEU A 7 21.16 22.84 23.90
CA LEU A 7 21.23 24.23 23.43
C LEU A 7 22.12 25.12 24.31
N LYS A 8 22.81 24.51 25.31
CA LYS A 8 23.70 25.24 26.20
C LYS A 8 24.92 25.74 25.43
N GLY A 9 25.26 27.01 25.60
CA GLY A 9 26.42 27.61 24.94
C GLY A 9 26.19 28.14 23.51
N LEU A 10 24.99 27.98 22.93
CA LEU A 10 24.66 28.61 21.66
C LEU A 10 24.36 30.11 21.86
N ASP A 11 25.01 30.97 21.06
CA ASP A 11 24.66 32.37 20.94
C ASP A 11 23.33 32.58 20.20
N HIS A 12 22.91 33.84 20.04
CA HIS A 12 21.62 34.15 19.40
C HIS A 12 21.58 33.69 17.95
N ASP A 13 22.66 33.94 17.17
CA ASP A 13 22.70 33.62 15.75
C ASP A 13 22.72 32.10 15.49
N ALA A 14 23.43 31.35 16.33
CA ALA A 14 23.44 29.90 16.27
C ALA A 14 22.07 29.30 16.64
N ARG A 15 21.32 29.90 17.57
CA ARG A 15 19.94 29.46 17.88
C ARG A 15 18.97 29.74 16.76
N GLU A 16 19.09 30.90 16.10
CA GLU A 16 18.28 31.24 14.94
C GLU A 16 18.59 30.31 13.76
N ALA A 17 19.85 30.05 13.47
CA ALA A 17 20.27 29.10 12.44
C ALA A 17 19.73 27.68 12.71
N LEU A 18 19.77 27.24 13.98
CA LEU A 18 19.21 25.95 14.37
C LEU A 18 17.68 25.89 14.14
N ALA A 19 16.95 26.95 14.51
CA ALA A 19 15.51 27.03 14.31
C ALA A 19 15.13 26.98 12.82
N LEU A 20 15.87 27.73 11.97
CA LEU A 20 15.68 27.70 10.53
C LEU A 20 15.98 26.33 9.93
N ASN A 21 17.04 25.67 10.36
CA ASN A 21 17.37 24.32 9.92
C ASN A 21 16.31 23.31 10.35
N ALA A 22 15.84 23.38 11.58
CA ALA A 22 14.76 22.52 12.07
C ALA A 22 13.47 22.72 11.24
N ALA A 23 13.11 23.95 10.94
CA ALA A 23 11.95 24.27 10.11
C ALA A 23 12.09 23.72 8.69
N ARG A 24 13.28 23.84 8.07
CA ARG A 24 13.56 23.27 6.73
C ARG A 24 13.46 21.74 6.74
N LEU A 25 14.08 21.08 7.71
CA LEU A 25 14.03 19.61 7.85
C LEU A 25 12.61 19.12 8.10
N LEU A 26 11.84 19.83 8.93
CA LEU A 26 10.43 19.52 9.17
C LEU A 26 9.61 19.63 7.87
N LYS A 27 9.77 20.73 7.12
CA LYS A 27 9.09 20.93 5.83
C LYS A 27 9.44 19.83 4.83
N GLN A 28 10.72 19.46 4.74
CA GLN A 28 11.18 18.39 3.86
C GLN A 28 10.61 17.01 4.29
N SER A 29 10.59 16.73 5.59
CA SER A 29 10.03 15.47 6.12
C SER A 29 8.53 15.35 5.88
N VAL A 30 7.77 16.43 6.09
CA VAL A 30 6.34 16.49 5.80
C VAL A 30 6.07 16.32 4.31
N GLY A 31 6.85 16.97 3.45
CA GLY A 31 6.75 16.81 2.00
C GLY A 31 7.04 15.38 1.54
N GLY A 32 8.07 14.73 2.09
CA GLY A 32 8.38 13.33 1.83
C GLY A 32 7.27 12.38 2.29
N LEU A 33 6.69 12.64 3.47
CA LEU A 33 5.56 11.86 3.98
C LEU A 33 4.32 12.00 3.09
N GLN A 34 3.98 13.23 2.66
CA GLN A 34 2.89 13.46 1.71
C GLN A 34 3.13 12.74 0.38
N GLN A 35 4.34 12.81 -0.16
CA GLN A 35 4.68 12.12 -1.41
C GLN A 35 4.52 10.61 -1.25
N SER A 36 4.98 10.03 -0.16
CA SER A 36 4.81 8.59 0.13
C SER A 36 3.34 8.19 0.22
N LEU A 37 2.49 9.02 0.83
CA LEU A 37 1.04 8.78 0.89
C LEU A 37 0.37 8.87 -0.49
N ARG A 38 0.81 9.79 -1.36
CA ARG A 38 0.33 9.89 -2.75
C ARG A 38 0.72 8.65 -3.54
N THR A 39 2.00 8.27 -3.52
CA THR A 39 2.50 7.05 -4.20
C THR A 39 1.73 5.81 -3.74
N ARG A 40 1.47 5.67 -2.42
CA ARG A 40 0.62 4.60 -1.92
C ARG A 40 -0.78 4.63 -2.54
N SER A 41 -1.39 5.81 -2.65
CA SER A 41 -2.74 5.95 -3.23
C SER A 41 -2.74 5.60 -4.72
N GLU A 42 -1.73 6.02 -5.46
CA GLU A 42 -1.54 5.71 -6.88
C GLU A 42 -1.38 4.20 -7.09
N LEU A 43 -0.52 3.54 -6.32
CA LEU A 43 -0.34 2.08 -6.36
C LEU A 43 -1.63 1.33 -6.03
N LYS A 44 -2.42 1.80 -5.07
CA LYS A 44 -3.72 1.21 -4.77
C LYS A 44 -4.69 1.33 -5.95
N ASN A 45 -4.69 2.47 -6.64
CA ASN A 45 -5.51 2.67 -7.84
C ASN A 45 -5.07 1.75 -8.98
N GLU A 46 -3.76 1.69 -9.25
CA GLU A 46 -3.20 0.83 -10.30
C GLU A 46 -3.51 -0.65 -10.04
N LEU A 47 -3.37 -1.10 -8.81
CA LEU A 47 -3.69 -2.46 -8.40
C LEU A 47 -5.19 -2.72 -8.19
N ARG A 48 -6.06 -1.74 -8.47
CA ARG A 48 -7.52 -1.80 -8.28
C ARG A 48 -7.94 -2.21 -6.86
N LEU A 49 -7.12 -1.87 -5.88
CA LEU A 49 -7.41 -2.14 -4.47
C LEU A 49 -8.47 -1.16 -3.93
N ALA A 50 -9.24 -1.61 -2.94
CA ALA A 50 -10.25 -0.77 -2.32
C ALA A 50 -9.66 0.54 -1.78
N GLN A 51 -10.24 1.66 -2.17
CA GLN A 51 -9.86 2.97 -1.65
C GLN A 51 -10.26 3.10 -0.19
N THR A 52 -9.41 3.73 0.60
CA THR A 52 -9.75 4.04 1.98
C THR A 52 -10.84 5.11 1.99
N ILE A 53 -12.05 4.74 2.36
CA ILE A 53 -13.15 5.70 2.54
C ILE A 53 -12.81 6.55 3.76
N VAL A 54 -12.61 7.84 3.55
CA VAL A 54 -12.41 8.80 4.64
C VAL A 54 -13.77 9.11 5.24
N GLN A 55 -14.05 8.53 6.40
CA GLN A 55 -15.22 8.94 7.20
C GLN A 55 -15.05 10.39 7.63
N GLY A 56 -16.11 11.20 7.42
CA GLY A 56 -16.09 12.66 7.38
C GLY A 56 -15.59 13.44 8.61
N ASN A 57 -15.34 12.79 9.74
CA ASN A 57 -15.06 13.50 11.00
C ASN A 57 -13.58 13.53 11.43
N ASN A 58 -12.65 12.90 10.67
CA ASN A 58 -11.23 12.88 11.04
C ASN A 58 -10.34 12.99 9.79
N LYS A 59 -10.39 14.15 9.14
CA LYS A 59 -9.58 14.42 7.95
C LYS A 59 -8.10 14.57 8.35
N ASN A 60 -7.24 13.79 7.72
CA ASN A 60 -5.80 13.90 7.89
C ASN A 60 -5.24 14.97 6.93
N PRO A 61 -4.71 16.10 7.42
CA PRO A 61 -4.18 17.17 6.58
C PRO A 61 -3.10 16.71 5.62
N LEU A 62 -2.29 15.72 6.00
CA LEU A 62 -1.22 15.16 5.17
C LEU A 62 -1.74 14.49 3.89
N LYS A 63 -3.01 14.09 3.84
CA LYS A 63 -3.64 13.47 2.68
C LYS A 63 -4.34 14.47 1.76
N PHE A 64 -4.72 15.64 2.25
CA PHE A 64 -5.59 16.59 1.55
C PHE A 64 -4.90 17.90 1.21
N ALA A 65 -3.89 18.32 1.96
CA ALA A 65 -3.15 19.54 1.67
C ALA A 65 -2.43 19.45 0.32
N VAL A 66 -2.44 20.55 -0.42
CA VAL A 66 -1.84 20.63 -1.76
C VAL A 66 -0.33 20.43 -1.68
N ASP A 67 0.30 21.00 -0.67
CA ASP A 67 1.74 20.91 -0.47
C ASP A 67 2.13 20.86 1.02
N ALA A 68 3.44 20.72 1.28
CA ALA A 68 3.98 20.65 2.63
C ALA A 68 3.81 21.95 3.43
N GLY A 69 3.75 23.10 2.76
CA GLY A 69 3.53 24.39 3.41
C GLY A 69 2.12 24.51 3.96
N GLU A 70 1.12 24.16 3.16
CA GLU A 70 -0.26 24.12 3.58
C GLU A 70 -0.48 23.08 4.69
N ALA A 71 0.08 21.86 4.53
CA ALA A 71 0.00 20.83 5.56
C ALA A 71 0.55 21.30 6.89
N LEU A 72 1.73 21.91 6.90
CA LEU A 72 2.34 22.48 8.10
C LEU A 72 1.52 23.63 8.67
N GLY A 73 1.00 24.52 7.83
CA GLY A 73 0.11 25.60 8.26
C GLY A 73 -1.10 25.08 9.04
N ILE A 74 -1.65 23.93 8.62
CA ILE A 74 -2.77 23.28 9.32
C ILE A 74 -2.29 22.57 10.59
N LEU A 75 -1.19 21.80 10.51
CA LEU A 75 -0.70 20.99 11.64
C LEU A 75 -0.16 21.82 12.81
N LEU A 76 0.39 23.00 12.54
CA LEU A 76 0.95 23.89 13.56
C LEU A 76 -0.09 24.83 14.20
N GLN A 77 -1.31 24.89 13.66
CA GLN A 77 -2.41 25.65 14.24
C GLN A 77 -3.13 24.85 15.32
N PRO A 78 -3.87 25.56 16.21
CA PRO A 78 -4.77 24.89 17.16
C PRO A 78 -5.74 23.95 16.42
N ASN A 79 -5.96 22.78 17.01
CA ASN A 79 -6.79 21.75 16.38
C ASN A 79 -8.22 22.25 16.14
N LYS A 80 -8.71 22.08 14.92
CA LYS A 80 -10.09 22.43 14.52
C LYS A 80 -10.99 21.19 14.60
N PRO A 81 -12.28 21.36 14.95
CA PRO A 81 -13.24 20.26 14.89
C PRO A 81 -13.26 19.58 13.52
N GLY A 82 -13.25 18.25 13.50
CA GLY A 82 -13.24 17.46 12.27
C GLY A 82 -11.86 17.22 11.63
N GLN A 83 -10.78 17.72 12.24
CA GLN A 83 -9.41 17.43 11.84
C GLN A 83 -8.70 16.55 12.86
N LEU A 84 -7.81 15.69 12.40
CA LEU A 84 -6.91 14.94 13.31
C LEU A 84 -5.90 15.88 13.96
N PRO A 85 -5.64 15.73 15.27
CA PRO A 85 -4.50 16.37 15.92
C PRO A 85 -3.19 16.05 15.18
N ALA A 86 -2.24 17.00 15.15
CA ALA A 86 -1.01 16.89 14.38
C ALA A 86 -0.24 15.60 14.65
N GLU A 87 -0.06 15.23 15.92
CA GLU A 87 0.64 14.01 16.32
C GLU A 87 -0.08 12.74 15.81
N GLN A 88 -1.41 12.73 15.91
CA GLN A 88 -2.22 11.62 15.40
C GLN A 88 -2.19 11.55 13.87
N ALA A 89 -2.21 12.70 13.18
CA ALA A 89 -2.11 12.76 11.73
C ALA A 89 -0.79 12.15 11.24
N ILE A 90 0.32 12.49 11.87
CA ILE A 90 1.65 11.96 11.55
C ILE A 90 1.72 10.47 11.87
N SER A 91 1.37 10.07 13.09
CA SER A 91 1.42 8.67 13.52
C SER A 91 0.55 7.76 12.64
N ARG A 92 -0.66 8.22 12.30
CA ARG A 92 -1.56 7.48 11.41
C ARG A 92 -1.00 7.35 10.00
N SER A 93 -0.35 8.40 9.49
CA SER A 93 0.27 8.36 8.16
C SER A 93 1.39 7.32 8.08
N PHE A 94 2.28 7.27 9.07
CA PHE A 94 3.32 6.24 9.12
C PHE A 94 2.74 4.83 9.28
N ARG A 95 1.73 4.64 10.14
CA ARG A 95 1.05 3.34 10.27
C ARG A 95 0.41 2.88 8.96
N ASP A 96 -0.26 3.79 8.26
CA ASP A 96 -0.88 3.50 6.95
C ASP A 96 0.18 3.04 5.92
N LEU A 97 1.36 3.66 5.91
CA LEU A 97 2.47 3.27 5.04
C LEU A 97 3.06 1.91 5.43
N GLN A 98 3.29 1.67 6.71
CA GLN A 98 3.81 0.39 7.21
C GLN A 98 2.82 -0.75 6.93
N ALA A 99 1.53 -0.54 7.21
CA ALA A 99 0.49 -1.51 6.90
C ALA A 99 0.44 -1.85 5.40
N HIS A 100 0.58 -0.83 4.54
CA HIS A 100 0.64 -1.03 3.09
C HIS A 100 1.82 -1.92 2.67
N GLN A 101 3.02 -1.68 3.22
CA GLN A 101 4.21 -2.49 2.91
C GLN A 101 4.02 -3.96 3.30
N VAL A 102 3.49 -4.22 4.50
CA VAL A 102 3.22 -5.58 4.97
C VAL A 102 2.15 -6.25 4.11
N ALA A 103 1.08 -5.52 3.78
CA ALA A 103 0.01 -6.04 2.94
C ALA A 103 0.48 -6.35 1.52
N LEU A 104 1.35 -5.52 0.91
CA LEU A 104 1.95 -5.81 -0.39
C LEU A 104 2.75 -7.12 -0.38
N LEU A 105 3.57 -7.36 0.65
CA LEU A 105 4.34 -8.59 0.77
C LEU A 105 3.43 -9.82 0.89
N THR A 106 2.39 -9.73 1.72
CA THR A 106 1.41 -10.81 1.91
C THR A 106 0.65 -11.08 0.60
N ALA A 107 0.22 -10.04 -0.09
CA ALA A 107 -0.48 -10.12 -1.36
C ALA A 107 0.40 -10.73 -2.46
N SER A 108 1.68 -10.34 -2.52
CA SER A 108 2.65 -10.91 -3.47
C SER A 108 2.82 -12.42 -3.27
N ARG A 109 2.93 -12.88 -2.03
CA ARG A 109 2.99 -14.31 -1.70
C ARG A 109 1.71 -15.05 -2.08
N ALA A 110 0.55 -14.43 -1.89
CA ALA A 110 -0.73 -15.01 -2.29
C ALA A 110 -0.84 -15.13 -3.82
N ALA A 111 -0.41 -14.10 -4.55
CA ALA A 111 -0.38 -14.11 -6.01
C ALA A 111 0.51 -15.25 -6.57
N VAL A 112 1.70 -15.45 -5.98
CA VAL A 112 2.59 -16.55 -6.37
C VAL A 112 1.93 -17.91 -6.11
N ARG A 113 1.31 -18.10 -4.95
CA ARG A 113 0.58 -19.35 -4.64
C ARG A 113 -0.59 -19.57 -5.57
N GLY A 114 -1.39 -18.54 -5.85
CA GLY A 114 -2.49 -18.60 -6.81
C GLY A 114 -2.02 -18.94 -8.22
N THR A 115 -0.87 -18.41 -8.64
CA THR A 115 -0.25 -18.75 -9.92
C THR A 115 0.15 -20.24 -9.96
N LEU A 116 0.80 -20.73 -8.92
CA LEU A 116 1.18 -22.15 -8.83
C LEU A 116 -0.04 -23.07 -8.87
N GLU A 117 -1.10 -22.72 -8.14
CA GLU A 117 -2.37 -23.48 -8.16
C GLU A 117 -3.01 -23.46 -9.54
N HIS A 118 -3.01 -22.29 -10.21
CA HIS A 118 -3.53 -22.16 -11.58
C HIS A 118 -2.83 -23.09 -12.58
N PHE A 119 -1.53 -23.32 -12.39
CA PHE A 119 -0.71 -24.22 -13.21
C PHE A 119 -0.56 -25.64 -12.63
N SER A 120 -1.34 -25.98 -11.61
CA SER A 120 -1.31 -27.34 -11.07
C SER A 120 -1.75 -28.36 -12.13
N PRO A 121 -1.23 -29.61 -12.08
CA PRO A 121 -1.60 -30.65 -13.03
C PRO A 121 -3.12 -30.92 -13.03
N GLU A 122 -3.75 -30.82 -11.88
CA GLU A 122 -5.18 -31.04 -11.70
C GLU A 122 -5.99 -29.96 -12.41
N GLN A 123 -5.67 -28.69 -12.19
CA GLN A 123 -6.36 -27.56 -12.82
C GLN A 123 -6.16 -27.53 -14.33
N LEU A 124 -4.94 -27.83 -14.80
CA LEU A 124 -4.66 -27.92 -16.23
C LEU A 124 -5.38 -29.09 -16.89
N THR A 125 -5.45 -30.25 -16.23
CA THR A 125 -6.19 -31.41 -16.72
C THR A 125 -7.66 -31.08 -16.90
N LEU A 126 -8.32 -30.52 -15.87
CA LEU A 126 -9.72 -30.12 -15.93
C LEU A 126 -9.99 -29.11 -17.05
N ARG A 127 -9.09 -28.15 -17.25
CA ARG A 127 -9.22 -27.18 -18.33
C ARG A 127 -9.13 -27.82 -19.70
N PHE A 128 -8.13 -28.67 -19.94
CA PHE A 128 -7.91 -29.31 -21.23
C PHE A 128 -9.00 -30.34 -21.57
N GLU A 129 -9.59 -31.00 -20.59
CA GLU A 129 -10.75 -31.90 -20.76
C GLU A 129 -12.02 -31.12 -21.12
N ARG A 130 -12.20 -29.91 -20.60
CA ARG A 130 -13.31 -29.05 -20.95
C ARG A 130 -13.22 -28.48 -22.35
N ASP A 131 -12.03 -28.01 -22.72
CA ASP A 131 -11.81 -27.32 -24.01
C ASP A 131 -11.70 -28.29 -25.20
N ASN A 132 -11.20 -29.51 -24.98
CA ASN A 132 -11.10 -30.57 -25.99
C ASN A 132 -11.22 -31.93 -25.32
N LYS A 133 -12.31 -32.65 -25.55
CA LYS A 133 -12.43 -34.06 -25.17
C LYS A 133 -11.65 -34.92 -26.16
N PRO A 134 -10.39 -35.25 -25.94
CA PRO A 134 -9.67 -36.16 -26.84
C PRO A 134 -10.25 -37.55 -26.67
N LEU A 135 -10.51 -38.23 -27.80
CA LEU A 135 -10.90 -39.64 -27.85
C LEU A 135 -9.91 -40.54 -27.09
N MET A 136 -8.63 -40.13 -27.00
CA MET A 136 -7.58 -40.74 -26.19
C MET A 136 -6.64 -39.64 -25.64
N ALA A 137 -6.68 -39.42 -24.30
CA ALA A 137 -5.77 -38.50 -23.64
C ALA A 137 -4.43 -39.19 -23.36
N THR A 138 -3.42 -38.92 -24.17
CA THR A 138 -2.04 -39.36 -23.92
C THR A 138 -1.21 -38.25 -23.27
N SER A 139 -0.10 -38.62 -22.61
CA SER A 139 0.82 -37.65 -22.01
C SER A 139 1.33 -36.64 -23.06
N GLY A 140 1.60 -37.11 -24.32
CA GLY A 140 2.03 -36.22 -25.42
C GLY A 140 0.93 -35.25 -25.87
N SER A 141 -0.36 -35.66 -25.86
CA SER A 141 -1.46 -34.75 -26.19
C SER A 141 -1.66 -33.67 -25.12
N ARG A 142 -1.53 -34.04 -23.84
CA ARG A 142 -1.58 -33.09 -22.72
C ARG A 142 -0.43 -32.08 -22.75
N TRP A 143 0.77 -32.54 -23.04
CA TRP A 143 1.94 -31.65 -23.18
C TRP A 143 1.79 -30.65 -24.33
N ARG A 144 1.28 -31.08 -25.46
CA ARG A 144 0.98 -30.16 -26.59
C ARG A 144 -0.14 -29.17 -26.24
N ALA A 145 -1.16 -29.61 -25.51
CA ALA A 145 -2.23 -28.72 -25.02
C ALA A 145 -1.67 -27.66 -24.05
N TYR A 146 -0.80 -28.07 -23.14
CA TYR A 146 -0.09 -27.14 -22.26
C TYR A 146 0.74 -26.10 -23.04
N GLY A 147 1.49 -26.54 -24.05
CA GLY A 147 2.27 -25.64 -24.89
C GLY A 147 1.42 -24.58 -25.59
N ARG A 148 0.28 -24.96 -26.16
CA ARG A 148 -0.68 -24.01 -26.77
C ARG A 148 -1.26 -23.05 -25.73
N TYR A 149 -1.66 -23.57 -24.57
CA TYR A 149 -2.19 -22.76 -23.49
C TYR A 149 -1.18 -21.75 -22.97
N HIS A 150 0.05 -22.17 -22.72
CA HIS A 150 1.13 -21.28 -22.30
C HIS A 150 1.43 -20.20 -23.33
N GLN A 151 1.43 -20.55 -24.63
CA GLN A 151 1.63 -19.59 -25.70
C GLN A 151 0.47 -18.57 -25.78
N ALA A 152 -0.77 -19.01 -25.60
CA ALA A 152 -1.93 -18.13 -25.57
C ALA A 152 -1.86 -17.15 -24.38
N LEU A 153 -1.43 -17.60 -23.19
CA LEU A 153 -1.22 -16.75 -22.04
C LEU A 153 -0.12 -15.70 -22.28
N ARG A 154 0.96 -16.06 -22.97
CA ARG A 154 2.03 -15.10 -23.30
C ARG A 154 1.60 -14.00 -24.27
N GLN A 155 0.54 -14.21 -25.03
CA GLN A 155 -0.03 -13.25 -25.98
C GLN A 155 -1.21 -12.47 -25.38
N ASP A 156 -1.65 -12.82 -24.18
CA ASP A 156 -2.74 -12.17 -23.47
C ASP A 156 -2.16 -11.22 -22.43
N ASP A 157 -2.07 -9.95 -22.76
CA ASP A 157 -1.49 -8.92 -21.88
C ASP A 157 -2.28 -8.75 -20.58
N ASP A 158 -3.57 -9.08 -20.57
CA ASP A 158 -4.45 -8.90 -19.42
C ASP A 158 -4.48 -10.09 -18.45
N TRP A 159 -3.87 -11.23 -18.79
CA TRP A 159 -3.96 -12.43 -17.95
C TRP A 159 -3.34 -12.25 -16.57
N SER A 160 -2.19 -11.56 -16.50
CA SER A 160 -1.51 -11.26 -15.24
C SER A 160 -2.33 -10.31 -14.35
N GLU A 161 -3.00 -9.33 -14.95
CA GLU A 161 -3.90 -8.45 -14.22
C GLU A 161 -5.09 -9.20 -13.63
N ARG A 162 -5.71 -10.11 -14.39
CA ARG A 162 -6.81 -10.94 -13.90
C ARG A 162 -6.40 -11.87 -12.76
N LEU A 163 -5.19 -12.42 -12.84
CA LEU A 163 -4.64 -13.29 -11.79
C LEU A 163 -4.33 -12.48 -10.51
N LEU A 164 -3.72 -11.32 -10.67
CA LEU A 164 -3.42 -10.41 -9.56
C LEU A 164 -4.69 -9.84 -8.92
N ALA A 165 -5.69 -9.48 -9.72
CA ALA A 165 -6.91 -8.83 -9.23
C ALA A 165 -7.66 -9.65 -8.18
N ARG A 166 -7.63 -10.98 -8.25
CA ARG A 166 -8.35 -11.85 -7.33
C ARG A 166 -7.55 -12.15 -6.07
N ASP A 167 -6.43 -12.86 -6.22
CA ASP A 167 -5.69 -13.42 -5.07
C ASP A 167 -4.87 -12.35 -4.36
N PHE A 168 -4.29 -11.43 -5.14
CA PHE A 168 -3.52 -10.31 -4.60
C PHE A 168 -4.42 -9.33 -3.83
N ALA A 169 -5.50 -8.86 -4.46
CA ALA A 169 -6.39 -7.87 -3.84
C ALA A 169 -7.04 -8.41 -2.57
N GLN A 170 -7.53 -9.65 -2.61
CA GLN A 170 -8.13 -10.29 -1.44
C GLN A 170 -7.14 -10.40 -0.28
N ALA A 171 -5.93 -10.88 -0.52
CA ALA A 171 -4.91 -11.03 0.51
C ALA A 171 -4.43 -9.68 1.06
N TYR A 172 -4.34 -8.66 0.19
CA TYR A 172 -4.01 -7.30 0.60
C TYR A 172 -5.05 -6.72 1.55
N GLU A 173 -6.32 -6.78 1.17
CA GLU A 173 -7.43 -6.22 1.97
C GLU A 173 -7.60 -6.95 3.30
N GLU A 174 -7.44 -8.25 3.31
CA GLU A 174 -7.48 -9.05 4.54
C GLU A 174 -6.36 -8.67 5.50
N GLN A 175 -5.14 -8.50 4.99
CA GLN A 175 -3.99 -8.08 5.80
C GLN A 175 -4.18 -6.67 6.37
N ILE A 176 -4.70 -5.72 5.59
CA ILE A 176 -5.01 -4.37 6.10
C ILE A 176 -6.05 -4.44 7.21
N ARG A 177 -7.09 -5.27 7.08
CA ARG A 177 -8.10 -5.45 8.13
C ARG A 177 -7.49 -6.01 9.42
N LEU A 178 -6.67 -7.05 9.31
CA LEU A 178 -5.98 -7.65 10.47
C LEU A 178 -5.12 -6.64 11.21
N ILE A 179 -4.33 -5.84 10.50
CA ILE A 179 -3.49 -4.80 11.12
C ILE A 179 -4.36 -3.73 11.80
N SER A 180 -5.49 -3.37 11.21
CA SER A 180 -6.41 -2.38 11.78
C SER A 180 -7.06 -2.86 13.08
N THR A 181 -7.47 -4.13 13.16
CA THR A 181 -8.08 -4.72 14.38
C THR A 181 -7.09 -4.82 15.54
N LEU A 182 -5.86 -5.24 15.27
CA LEU A 182 -4.83 -5.34 16.30
C LEU A 182 -4.49 -3.99 16.96
N HIS A 183 -4.72 -2.89 16.26
CA HIS A 183 -4.46 -1.54 16.80
C HIS A 183 -5.64 -0.96 17.61
N THR A 184 -6.86 -1.45 17.39
CA THR A 184 -8.02 -1.07 18.21
C THR A 184 -7.99 -1.73 19.58
N ASP A 185 -7.51 -2.96 19.68
CA ASP A 185 -7.43 -3.72 20.94
C ASP A 185 -6.33 -3.21 21.91
N HIS A 186 -5.40 -2.39 21.45
CA HIS A 186 -4.33 -1.81 22.29
C HIS A 186 -4.65 -0.39 22.82
N GLN A 187 -5.82 0.15 22.51
CA GLN A 187 -6.27 1.49 22.95
C GLN A 187 -7.50 1.44 23.86
N GLY A 188 -7.88 0.23 24.33
CA GLY A 188 -8.97 -0.01 25.27
C GLY A 188 -8.51 -0.12 26.72
#